data_b056e1e7621788e0897be6404e7bc2a2
#
_entry.id   b056e1e7621788e0897be6404e7bc2a2
#
_cell.length_a   1.000
_cell.length_b   1.000
_cell.length_c   1.000
_cell.angle_alpha   90.00
_cell.angle_beta   90.00
_cell.angle_gamma   90.00
#
_symmetry.space_group_name_H-M   'P 1'
#
loop_
_entity.id
_entity.type
_entity.pdbx_description
1 polymer ?
#
loop_
_entity_poly.entity_id
_entity_poly.type
_entity_poly.pdbx_seq_one_letter_code
_entity_poly.pdbx_strand_id
1 'polypeptide(L)'
;SSHRENFSVLTRLVPADVRDDFAAVYAFCRTSDDLGDEIGDPARSLELLAWWRSEVEAAWEGAPRHWVFRALQPTIERFGLEPEPFLPLISAFEPDQAVTRYESWDQLLDYCRRSADPVGRLVLMLLEEPGTPAQLERSDAICTALQLTNHWQDLRRDLLDRDRIYIPAEMIEIDDF
;
A
#
# COMPACT_ATOMS: atom_id res chain seq x y z
N SER A 1 -16.75 -5.96 -6.69
CA SER A 1 -17.44 -6.34 -5.45
C SER A 1 -16.74 -7.42 -4.61
N SER A 2 -15.47 -7.75 -4.89
CA SER A 2 -14.73 -8.82 -4.15
C SER A 2 -13.79 -8.29 -3.06
N HIS A 3 -13.67 -6.98 -2.86
CA HIS A 3 -12.70 -6.39 -1.95
C HIS A 3 -13.07 -6.43 -0.45
N ARG A 4 -14.15 -7.08 -0.05
CA ARG A 4 -14.58 -7.18 1.35
C ARG A 4 -13.95 -8.33 2.15
N GLU A 5 -13.31 -9.31 1.50
CA GLU A 5 -12.96 -10.57 2.15
C GLU A 5 -11.68 -10.51 2.98
N ASN A 6 -10.64 -9.81 2.51
CA ASN A 6 -9.35 -9.79 3.20
C ASN A 6 -9.38 -9.00 4.52
N PHE A 7 -10.20 -7.96 4.62
CA PHE A 7 -10.27 -7.15 5.83
C PHE A 7 -11.11 -7.79 6.94
N SER A 8 -12.12 -8.60 6.59
CA SER A 8 -12.95 -9.30 7.57
C SER A 8 -12.18 -10.38 8.36
N VAL A 9 -11.15 -10.96 7.78
CA VAL A 9 -10.26 -11.93 8.45
C VAL A 9 -9.35 -11.21 9.45
N LEU A 10 -8.77 -10.08 9.07
CA LEU A 10 -7.93 -9.26 9.95
C LEU A 10 -8.70 -8.75 11.17
N THR A 11 -9.95 -8.32 11.03
CA THR A 11 -10.75 -7.79 12.15
C THR A 11 -11.03 -8.81 13.24
N ARG A 12 -11.00 -10.11 12.98
CA ARG A 12 -11.17 -11.15 13.99
C ARG A 12 -9.89 -11.47 14.77
N LEU A 13 -8.73 -11.25 14.14
CA LEU A 13 -7.41 -11.50 14.74
C LEU A 13 -6.86 -10.25 15.45
N VAL A 14 -7.33 -9.07 15.09
CA VAL A 14 -6.89 -7.81 15.67
C VAL A 14 -7.50 -7.64 17.08
N PRO A 15 -6.68 -7.34 18.12
CA PRO A 15 -7.15 -7.03 19.45
C PRO A 15 -8.20 -5.92 19.44
N ALA A 16 -9.19 -6.00 20.34
CA ALA A 16 -10.36 -5.12 20.31
C ALA A 16 -10.01 -3.64 20.54
N ASP A 17 -8.97 -3.39 21.31
CA ASP A 17 -8.48 -2.07 21.72
C ASP A 17 -7.71 -1.30 20.64
N VAL A 18 -7.30 -1.98 19.55
CA VAL A 18 -6.58 -1.38 18.41
C VAL A 18 -7.34 -1.49 17.08
N ARG A 19 -8.60 -1.96 17.11
CA ARG A 19 -9.39 -2.15 15.87
C ARG A 19 -9.68 -0.86 15.13
N ASP A 20 -9.96 0.21 15.85
CA ASP A 20 -10.25 1.51 15.25
C ASP A 20 -8.96 2.10 14.64
N ASP A 21 -7.82 1.87 15.27
CA ASP A 21 -6.49 2.26 14.75
C ASP A 21 -6.17 1.52 13.44
N PHE A 22 -6.39 0.21 13.42
CA PHE A 22 -6.26 -0.59 12.19
C PHE A 22 -7.22 -0.13 11.10
N ALA A 23 -8.47 0.22 11.44
CA ALA A 23 -9.43 0.72 10.48
C ALA A 23 -9.01 2.07 9.87
N ALA A 24 -8.43 2.97 10.69
CA ALA A 24 -7.93 4.26 10.23
C ALA A 24 -6.73 4.11 9.27
N VAL A 25 -5.76 3.26 9.62
CA VAL A 25 -4.61 2.94 8.75
C VAL A 25 -5.09 2.27 7.45
N TYR A 26 -6.02 1.31 7.55
CA TYR A 26 -6.60 0.69 6.35
C TYR A 26 -7.31 1.70 5.45
N ALA A 27 -8.07 2.64 6.02
CA ALA A 27 -8.74 3.68 5.24
C ALA A 27 -7.74 4.56 4.47
N PHE A 28 -6.59 4.84 5.07
CA PHE A 28 -5.49 5.53 4.38
C PHE A 28 -4.95 4.70 3.21
N CYS A 29 -4.57 3.43 3.47
CA CYS A 29 -4.02 2.55 2.44
C CYS A 29 -5.01 2.35 1.28
N ARG A 30 -6.29 2.11 1.60
CA ARG A 30 -7.33 1.91 0.59
C ARG A 30 -7.59 3.18 -0.23
N THR A 31 -7.59 4.34 0.40
CA THR A 31 -7.76 5.61 -0.34
C THR A 31 -6.56 5.87 -1.25
N SER A 32 -5.33 5.58 -0.79
CA SER A 32 -4.13 5.69 -1.63
C SER A 32 -4.20 4.79 -2.86
N ASP A 33 -4.64 3.55 -2.69
CA ASP A 33 -4.87 2.56 -3.74
C ASP A 33 -5.94 3.05 -4.74
N ASP A 34 -7.10 3.50 -4.25
CA ASP A 34 -8.18 4.03 -5.10
C ASP A 34 -7.72 5.25 -5.94
N LEU A 35 -6.91 6.14 -5.38
CA LEU A 35 -6.36 7.30 -6.09
C LEU A 35 -5.33 6.91 -7.17
N GLY A 36 -4.61 5.81 -6.96
CA GLY A 36 -3.68 5.27 -7.94
C GLY A 36 -4.37 4.49 -9.06
N ASP A 37 -5.33 3.62 -8.70
CA ASP A 37 -5.79 2.55 -9.57
C ASP A 37 -7.21 2.74 -10.14
N GLU A 38 -8.09 3.51 -9.47
CA GLU A 38 -9.51 3.55 -9.83
C GLU A 38 -9.92 4.84 -10.59
N ILE A 39 -9.00 5.80 -10.78
CA ILE A 39 -9.32 7.09 -11.42
C ILE A 39 -9.46 6.95 -12.95
N GLY A 40 -8.68 6.06 -13.57
CA GLY A 40 -8.74 5.82 -15.02
C GLY A 40 -8.13 6.92 -15.89
N ASP A 41 -7.54 7.95 -15.30
CA ASP A 41 -6.81 9.05 -15.96
C ASP A 41 -5.48 9.25 -15.24
N PRO A 42 -4.33 8.87 -15.84
CA PRO A 42 -3.02 8.96 -15.20
C PRO A 42 -2.65 10.38 -14.74
N ALA A 43 -2.97 11.42 -15.52
CA ALA A 43 -2.66 12.80 -15.15
C ALA A 43 -3.45 13.21 -13.91
N ARG A 44 -4.72 12.84 -13.87
CA ARG A 44 -5.59 13.11 -12.73
C ARG A 44 -5.19 12.32 -11.48
N SER A 45 -4.78 11.05 -11.64
CA SER A 45 -4.22 10.24 -10.53
C SER A 45 -3.01 10.92 -9.92
N LEU A 46 -2.06 11.38 -10.73
CA LEU A 46 -0.86 12.08 -10.24
C LEU A 46 -1.21 13.37 -9.49
N GLU A 47 -2.15 14.17 -9.97
CA GLU A 47 -2.63 15.37 -9.26
C GLU A 47 -3.22 15.00 -7.89
N LEU A 48 -4.04 13.95 -7.84
CA LEU A 48 -4.70 13.50 -6.62
C LEU A 48 -3.71 12.86 -5.64
N LEU A 49 -2.71 12.12 -6.11
CA LEU A 49 -1.64 11.58 -5.26
C LEU A 49 -0.77 12.70 -4.68
N ALA A 50 -0.45 13.74 -5.48
CA ALA A 50 0.26 14.92 -4.97
C ALA A 50 -0.56 15.68 -3.91
N TRP A 51 -1.87 15.85 -4.14
CA TRP A 51 -2.77 16.40 -3.13
C TRP A 51 -2.82 15.52 -1.88
N TRP A 52 -2.91 14.20 -2.03
CA TRP A 52 -2.96 13.24 -0.93
C TRP A 52 -1.70 13.30 -0.06
N ARG A 53 -0.53 13.49 -0.69
CA ARG A 53 0.74 13.76 -0.01
C ARG A 53 0.67 15.03 0.85
N SER A 54 0.09 16.11 0.34
CA SER A 54 -0.09 17.35 1.11
C SER A 54 -1.06 17.18 2.29
N GLU A 55 -1.99 16.24 2.23
CA GLU A 55 -2.86 15.89 3.35
C GLU A 55 -2.09 15.12 4.45
N VAL A 56 -1.08 14.29 4.07
CA VAL A 56 -0.13 13.71 5.04
C VAL A 56 0.58 14.84 5.80
N GLU A 57 1.20 15.76 5.09
CA GLU A 57 1.91 16.89 5.70
C GLU A 57 1.00 17.67 6.67
N ALA A 58 -0.21 18.03 6.23
CA ALA A 58 -1.18 18.73 7.05
C ALA A 58 -1.59 17.95 8.31
N ALA A 59 -1.68 16.62 8.23
CA ALA A 59 -2.03 15.79 9.37
C ALA A 59 -0.93 15.79 10.43
N TRP A 60 0.34 15.71 10.04
CA TRP A 60 1.47 15.76 10.98
C TRP A 60 1.74 17.20 11.53
N GLU A 61 1.28 18.23 10.83
CA GLU A 61 1.24 19.61 11.35
C GLU A 61 0.04 19.85 12.31
N GLY A 62 -0.79 18.85 12.58
CA GLY A 62 -1.96 18.94 13.45
C GLY A 62 -3.16 19.64 12.82
N ALA A 63 -3.20 19.76 11.49
CA ALA A 63 -4.27 20.42 10.73
C ALA A 63 -4.91 19.51 9.66
N PRO A 64 -5.38 18.29 10.01
CA PRO A 64 -5.93 17.36 9.04
C PRO A 64 -7.22 17.90 8.42
N ARG A 65 -7.27 17.96 7.09
CA ARG A 65 -8.42 18.47 6.32
C ARG A 65 -9.34 17.34 5.86
N HIS A 66 -8.77 16.27 5.33
CA HIS A 66 -9.54 15.13 4.83
C HIS A 66 -10.01 14.22 5.98
N TRP A 67 -11.18 13.61 5.84
CA TRP A 67 -11.80 12.78 6.90
C TRP A 67 -10.95 11.56 7.30
N VAL A 68 -10.22 10.94 6.34
CA VAL A 68 -9.30 9.83 6.62
C VAL A 68 -8.23 10.26 7.62
N PHE A 69 -7.60 11.40 7.42
CA PHE A 69 -6.55 11.90 8.31
C PHE A 69 -7.12 12.39 9.65
N ARG A 70 -8.34 12.90 9.67
CA ARG A 70 -9.03 13.21 10.94
C ARG A 70 -9.29 11.92 11.75
N ALA A 71 -9.64 10.83 11.07
CA ALA A 71 -9.80 9.53 11.72
C ALA A 71 -8.45 8.92 12.14
N LEU A 72 -7.38 9.20 11.39
CA LEU A 72 -6.03 8.71 11.67
C LEU A 72 -5.32 9.50 12.78
N GLN A 73 -5.72 10.76 13.04
CA GLN A 73 -5.05 11.62 14.01
C GLN A 73 -4.92 11.01 15.41
N PRO A 74 -5.97 10.41 16.02
CA PRO A 74 -5.84 9.75 17.31
C PRO A 74 -4.83 8.59 17.31
N THR A 75 -4.74 7.87 16.20
CA THR A 75 -3.79 6.77 16.02
C THR A 75 -2.36 7.29 15.93
N ILE A 76 -2.13 8.37 15.15
CA ILE A 76 -0.84 9.05 15.07
C ILE A 76 -0.36 9.46 16.46
N GLU A 77 -1.24 10.11 17.24
CA GLU A 77 -0.93 10.60 18.59
C GLU A 77 -0.68 9.43 19.57
N ARG A 78 -1.54 8.41 19.53
CA ARG A 78 -1.48 7.26 20.45
C ARG A 78 -0.19 6.46 20.29
N PHE A 79 0.22 6.20 19.05
CA PHE A 79 1.36 5.33 18.73
C PHE A 79 2.62 6.11 18.36
N GLY A 80 2.56 7.45 18.33
CA GLY A 80 3.69 8.28 17.91
C GLY A 80 4.13 7.98 16.49
N LEU A 81 3.16 7.79 15.56
CA LEU A 81 3.47 7.41 14.19
C LEU A 81 4.17 8.57 13.46
N GLU A 82 5.24 8.25 12.77
CA GLU A 82 5.95 9.16 11.89
C GLU A 82 5.40 9.09 10.46
N PRO A 83 5.60 10.11 9.61
CA PRO A 83 5.07 10.12 8.24
C PRO A 83 5.78 9.12 7.31
N GLU A 84 6.98 8.63 7.68
CA GLU A 84 7.84 7.80 6.84
C GLU A 84 7.16 6.53 6.30
N PRO A 85 6.35 5.77 7.05
CA PRO A 85 5.66 4.60 6.49
C PRO A 85 4.54 4.95 5.51
N PHE A 86 4.00 6.17 5.57
CA PHE A 86 2.86 6.61 4.74
C PHE A 86 3.29 7.16 3.38
N LEU A 87 4.43 7.86 3.32
CA LEU A 87 4.91 8.51 2.11
C LEU A 87 5.33 7.52 1.01
N PRO A 88 6.05 6.41 1.29
CA PRO A 88 6.37 5.40 0.29
C PRO A 88 5.12 4.77 -0.33
N LEU A 89 4.06 4.53 0.46
CA LEU A 89 2.80 3.98 -0.04
C LEU A 89 2.18 4.88 -1.13
N ILE A 90 2.20 6.19 -0.95
CA ILE A 90 1.74 7.13 -1.99
C ILE A 90 2.66 7.09 -3.19
N SER A 91 3.99 7.16 -2.96
CA SER A 91 4.97 7.19 -4.05
C SER A 91 5.06 5.89 -4.85
N ALA A 92 4.54 4.78 -4.34
CA ALA A 92 4.44 3.53 -5.09
C ALA A 92 3.48 3.64 -6.28
N PHE A 93 2.38 4.39 -6.13
CA PHE A 93 1.37 4.54 -7.17
C PHE A 93 1.73 5.58 -8.24
N GLU A 94 2.70 6.46 -7.99
CA GLU A 94 3.12 7.49 -8.96
C GLU A 94 3.74 6.88 -10.23
N PRO A 95 4.74 5.97 -10.15
CA PRO A 95 5.27 5.28 -11.33
C PRO A 95 4.24 4.39 -12.04
N ASP A 96 3.28 3.83 -11.31
CA ASP A 96 2.26 2.95 -11.86
C ASP A 96 1.36 3.65 -12.89
N GLN A 97 1.35 4.99 -12.91
CA GLN A 97 0.64 5.75 -13.94
C GLN A 97 1.32 5.66 -15.33
N ALA A 98 2.57 5.19 -15.39
CA ALA A 98 3.34 5.06 -16.62
C ALA A 98 3.93 3.66 -16.82
N VAL A 99 4.24 2.94 -15.73
CA VAL A 99 4.86 1.61 -15.77
C VAL A 99 3.76 0.54 -15.77
N THR A 100 3.65 -0.16 -16.89
CA THR A 100 2.67 -1.26 -17.05
C THR A 100 3.36 -2.63 -17.15
N ARG A 101 4.68 -2.66 -17.25
CA ARG A 101 5.51 -3.87 -17.37
C ARG A 101 6.79 -3.71 -16.55
N TYR A 102 7.26 -4.80 -15.99
CA TYR A 102 8.50 -4.89 -15.21
C TYR A 102 9.53 -5.68 -16.00
N GLU A 103 10.72 -5.11 -16.19
CA GLU A 103 11.80 -5.75 -16.95
C GLU A 103 12.51 -6.84 -16.12
N SER A 104 12.70 -6.57 -14.82
CA SER A 104 13.45 -7.44 -13.93
C SER A 104 12.74 -7.70 -12.61
N TRP A 105 13.17 -8.77 -11.94
CA TRP A 105 12.75 -9.11 -10.58
C TRP A 105 13.07 -7.99 -9.59
N ASP A 106 14.25 -7.39 -9.71
CA ASP A 106 14.66 -6.31 -8.82
C ASP A 106 13.75 -5.08 -8.93
N GLN A 107 13.29 -4.75 -10.15
CA GLN A 107 12.34 -3.66 -10.36
C GLN A 107 10.99 -3.96 -9.69
N LEU A 108 10.49 -5.18 -9.80
CA LEU A 108 9.25 -5.60 -9.14
C LEU A 108 9.38 -5.61 -7.61
N LEU A 109 10.51 -6.09 -7.08
CA LEU A 109 10.80 -6.05 -5.65
C LEU A 109 10.90 -4.60 -5.12
N ASP A 110 11.49 -3.69 -5.89
CA ASP A 110 11.54 -2.27 -5.52
C ASP A 110 10.13 -1.66 -5.40
N TYR A 111 9.22 -2.03 -6.29
CA TYR A 111 7.81 -1.69 -6.17
C TYR A 111 7.21 -2.24 -4.88
N CYS A 112 7.40 -3.52 -4.57
CA CYS A 112 6.88 -4.15 -3.35
C CYS A 112 7.40 -3.49 -2.06
N ARG A 113 8.68 -3.08 -2.03
CA ARG A 113 9.27 -2.35 -0.88
C ARG A 113 8.55 -1.04 -0.59
N ARG A 114 7.97 -0.40 -1.59
CA ARG A 114 7.22 0.85 -1.41
C ARG A 114 5.73 0.64 -1.20
N SER A 115 5.14 -0.35 -1.87
CA SER A 115 3.69 -0.57 -1.86
C SER A 115 3.20 -1.53 -0.76
N ALA A 116 4.06 -2.41 -0.24
CA ALA A 116 3.66 -3.48 0.68
C ALA A 116 4.39 -3.44 2.03
N ASP A 117 5.73 -3.32 2.04
CA ASP A 117 6.53 -3.40 3.26
C ASP A 117 6.14 -2.35 4.31
N PRO A 118 5.82 -1.08 3.94
CA PRO A 118 5.40 -0.08 4.93
C PRO A 118 4.10 -0.46 5.65
N VAL A 119 3.19 -1.21 5.01
CA VAL A 119 1.95 -1.68 5.65
C VAL A 119 2.28 -2.63 6.81
N GLY A 120 3.20 -3.56 6.60
CA GLY A 120 3.66 -4.47 7.66
C GLY A 120 4.30 -3.74 8.83
N ARG A 121 5.07 -2.70 8.55
CA ARG A 121 5.69 -1.86 9.59
C ARG A 121 4.65 -1.09 10.39
N LEU A 122 3.62 -0.51 9.74
CA LEU A 122 2.49 0.12 10.42
C LEU A 122 1.74 -0.88 11.32
N VAL A 123 1.51 -2.11 10.84
CA VAL A 123 0.89 -3.17 11.65
C VAL A 123 1.70 -3.48 12.90
N LEU A 124 3.03 -3.61 12.79
CA LEU A 124 3.90 -3.83 13.94
C LEU A 124 3.83 -2.67 14.95
N MET A 125 3.82 -1.42 14.48
CA MET A 125 3.69 -0.24 15.35
C MET A 125 2.35 -0.23 16.10
N LEU A 126 1.25 -0.55 15.43
CA LEU A 126 -0.08 -0.64 16.06
C LEU A 126 -0.19 -1.77 17.09
N LEU A 127 0.64 -2.79 16.99
CA LEU A 127 0.74 -3.87 17.97
C LEU A 127 1.77 -3.60 19.07
N GLU A 128 2.31 -2.37 19.13
CA GLU A 128 3.36 -1.96 20.08
C GLU A 128 4.64 -2.83 19.97
N GLU A 129 4.87 -3.40 18.79
CA GLU A 129 6.04 -4.23 18.44
C GLU A 129 6.86 -3.50 17.36
N PRO A 130 7.59 -2.42 17.69
CA PRO A 130 8.29 -1.60 16.68
C PRO A 130 9.33 -2.37 15.88
N GLY A 131 9.64 -3.56 16.33
CA GLY A 131 10.44 -4.54 15.59
C GLY A 131 11.95 -4.38 15.81
N THR A 132 12.60 -5.51 16.06
CA THR A 132 14.05 -5.62 15.84
C THR A 132 14.31 -5.61 14.32
N PRO A 133 15.54 -5.32 13.85
CA PRO A 133 15.88 -5.42 12.43
C PRO A 133 15.45 -6.76 11.81
N ALA A 134 15.62 -7.87 12.50
CA ALA A 134 15.21 -9.19 12.02
C ALA A 134 13.69 -9.38 11.95
N GLN A 135 12.91 -8.72 12.80
CA GLN A 135 11.44 -8.73 12.72
C GLN A 135 10.94 -7.89 11.56
N LEU A 136 11.55 -6.71 11.33
CA LEU A 136 11.24 -5.87 10.19
C LEU A 136 11.54 -6.58 8.86
N GLU A 137 12.69 -7.23 8.74
CA GLU A 137 13.06 -8.04 7.57
C GLU A 137 12.05 -9.15 7.28
N ARG A 138 11.57 -9.84 8.32
CA ARG A 138 10.53 -10.88 8.18
C ARG A 138 9.18 -10.31 7.80
N SER A 139 8.80 -9.17 8.37
CA SER A 139 7.58 -8.46 8.03
C SER A 139 7.60 -8.03 6.56
N ASP A 140 8.68 -7.42 6.12
CA ASP A 140 8.88 -7.00 4.73
C ASP A 140 8.79 -8.20 3.77
N ALA A 141 9.46 -9.33 4.10
CA ALA A 141 9.39 -10.55 3.30
C ALA A 141 7.96 -11.13 3.21
N ILE A 142 7.20 -11.09 4.30
CA ILE A 142 5.79 -11.53 4.32
C ILE A 142 4.94 -10.59 3.45
N CYS A 143 5.08 -9.28 3.60
CA CYS A 143 4.31 -8.30 2.85
C CYS A 143 4.60 -8.38 1.35
N THR A 144 5.88 -8.48 0.98
CA THR A 144 6.31 -8.71 -0.41
C THR A 144 5.70 -10.01 -0.97
N ALA A 145 5.74 -11.12 -0.24
CA ALA A 145 5.17 -12.40 -0.69
C ALA A 145 3.65 -12.32 -0.89
N LEU A 146 2.93 -11.64 0.01
CA LEU A 146 1.50 -11.40 -0.11
C LEU A 146 1.17 -10.52 -1.31
N GLN A 147 1.94 -9.47 -1.55
CA GLN A 147 1.77 -8.56 -2.69
C GLN A 147 1.95 -9.30 -4.01
N LEU A 148 3.03 -10.06 -4.15
CA LEU A 148 3.27 -10.89 -5.33
C LEU A 148 2.15 -11.90 -5.56
N THR A 149 1.66 -12.55 -4.50
CA THR A 149 0.54 -13.49 -4.58
C THR A 149 -0.72 -12.80 -5.11
N ASN A 150 -1.04 -11.60 -4.62
CA ASN A 150 -2.20 -10.84 -5.08
C ASN A 150 -2.07 -10.46 -6.56
N HIS A 151 -0.91 -9.96 -7.00
CA HIS A 151 -0.66 -9.61 -8.40
C HIS A 151 -0.81 -10.83 -9.33
N TRP A 152 -0.33 -11.99 -8.92
CA TRP A 152 -0.43 -13.19 -9.75
C TRP A 152 -1.85 -13.78 -9.76
N GLN A 153 -2.60 -13.65 -8.68
CA GLN A 153 -4.03 -14.00 -8.65
C GLN A 153 -4.85 -13.09 -9.55
N ASP A 154 -4.50 -11.80 -9.59
CA ASP A 154 -5.23 -10.78 -10.33
C ASP A 154 -4.71 -10.56 -11.76
N LEU A 155 -3.71 -11.32 -12.22
CA LEU A 155 -3.04 -11.15 -13.52
C LEU A 155 -4.00 -10.92 -14.69
N ARG A 156 -5.07 -11.72 -14.78
CA ARG A 156 -6.05 -11.59 -15.88
C ARG A 156 -6.81 -10.25 -15.80
N ARG A 157 -7.20 -9.84 -14.61
CA ARG A 157 -7.93 -8.59 -14.37
C ARG A 157 -7.01 -7.41 -14.69
N ASP A 158 -5.81 -7.42 -14.16
CA ASP A 158 -4.87 -6.32 -14.32
C ASP A 158 -4.43 -6.15 -15.79
N LEU A 159 -4.28 -7.26 -16.53
CA LEU A 159 -4.01 -7.23 -17.96
C LEU A 159 -5.17 -6.65 -18.75
N LEU A 160 -6.41 -7.08 -18.50
CA LEU A 160 -7.58 -6.70 -19.32
C LEU A 160 -8.11 -5.30 -18.98
N ASP A 161 -8.07 -4.91 -17.70
CA ASP A 161 -8.70 -3.69 -17.22
C ASP A 161 -7.70 -2.51 -17.17
N ARG A 162 -6.39 -2.82 -16.99
CA ARG A 162 -5.34 -1.81 -16.74
C ARG A 162 -4.14 -1.92 -17.68
N ASP A 163 -4.13 -2.91 -18.58
CA ASP A 163 -2.96 -3.24 -19.43
C ASP A 163 -1.67 -3.41 -18.61
N ARG A 164 -1.74 -4.03 -17.43
CA ARG A 164 -0.63 -4.13 -16.48
C ARG A 164 -0.27 -5.58 -16.20
N ILE A 165 1.03 -5.91 -16.15
CA ILE A 165 1.56 -7.25 -15.82
C ILE A 165 2.66 -7.12 -14.78
N TYR A 166 2.46 -7.77 -13.63
CA TYR A 166 3.41 -7.86 -12.52
C TYR A 166 4.25 -9.15 -12.55
N ILE A 167 4.52 -9.68 -13.73
CA ILE A 167 5.50 -10.75 -13.95
C ILE A 167 6.67 -10.13 -14.68
N PRO A 168 7.90 -10.18 -14.14
CA PRO A 168 9.07 -9.64 -14.82
C PRO A 168 9.30 -10.28 -16.18
N ALA A 169 9.68 -9.47 -17.18
CA ALA A 169 9.93 -9.96 -18.54
C ALA A 169 11.03 -11.04 -18.57
N GLU A 170 12.06 -10.91 -17.74
CA GLU A 170 13.12 -11.91 -17.61
C GLU A 170 12.66 -13.29 -17.12
N MET A 171 11.45 -13.39 -16.52
CA MET A 171 10.86 -14.64 -16.07
C MET A 171 9.94 -15.28 -17.12
N ILE A 172 9.64 -14.56 -18.20
CA ILE A 172 8.78 -15.04 -19.29
C ILE A 172 9.69 -15.52 -20.40
N GLU A 173 9.98 -16.81 -20.45
CA GLU A 173 10.59 -17.44 -21.63
C GLU A 173 9.54 -17.40 -22.75
N ILE A 174 9.73 -16.49 -23.70
CA ILE A 174 8.99 -16.54 -24.96
C ILE A 174 9.73 -17.54 -25.83
N ASP A 175 9.33 -18.81 -25.78
CA ASP A 175 9.66 -19.72 -26.84
C ASP A 175 8.99 -19.18 -28.12
N ASP A 176 9.80 -18.87 -29.12
CA ASP A 176 9.33 -18.43 -30.44
C ASP A 176 8.35 -19.48 -31.00
N PHE A 177 7.08 -19.11 -31.11
CA PHE A 177 6.08 -19.84 -31.87
C PHE A 177 6.12 -19.45 -33.32
#